data_bad939b75498a318f50533d240b353bb
#
_entry.id   bad939b75498a318f50533d240b353bb
#
_cell.length_a   1.000
_cell.length_b   1.000
_cell.length_c   1.000
_cell.angle_alpha   90.00
_cell.angle_beta   90.00
_cell.angle_gamma   90.00
#
_symmetry.space_group_name_H-M   'P 1'
#
loop_
_entity.id
_entity.type
_entity.pdbx_description
1 polymer ?
#
loop_
_entity_poly.entity_id
_entity_poly.type
_entity_poly.pdbx_seq_one_letter_code
_entity_poly.pdbx_strand_id
1 'polypeptide(L)'
;MENVMELANSTGLWIFALLVAGIVVFQAITFIRLATKTSASVGMTPDEVRAAIRTGAISSLGPSLAIVFVVISFMTLIGDPISLMRIGIIGSAAIETVGASLGSEAAGAGLGSENFTGQAFTNAVWVMCLGGIGWMLFVALFTKSLGKIQHKAAAKNKNVNALKAVSTAAMIGAFSYLGGREMVKGFSESIVLVAAFIVMPIIMWISHKLNWAWLREWSLGLVIIVGIAVGYFIS
;
A
#
# COMPACT_ATOMS: atom_id res chain seq x y z
N MET A 1 2.43 -24.80 -11.93
CA MET A 1 1.61 -23.73 -11.34
C MET A 1 0.40 -24.27 -10.54
N GLU A 2 -0.37 -25.23 -11.08
CA GLU A 2 -1.56 -25.80 -10.41
C GLU A 2 -1.27 -26.32 -9.00
N ASN A 3 -0.25 -27.17 -8.84
CA ASN A 3 0.18 -27.70 -7.52
C ASN A 3 0.62 -26.61 -6.52
N VAL A 4 1.15 -25.49 -7.00
CA VAL A 4 1.56 -24.37 -6.15
C VAL A 4 0.37 -23.58 -5.68
N MET A 5 -0.64 -23.39 -6.54
CA MET A 5 -1.89 -22.70 -6.18
C MET A 5 -2.75 -23.52 -5.23
N GLU A 6 -2.72 -24.86 -5.33
CA GLU A 6 -3.34 -25.75 -4.36
C GLU A 6 -2.70 -25.60 -2.97
N LEU A 7 -1.37 -25.59 -2.90
CA LEU A 7 -0.62 -25.30 -1.67
C LEU A 7 -0.94 -23.91 -1.12
N ALA A 8 -0.91 -22.89 -2.00
CA ALA A 8 -1.15 -21.49 -1.65
C ALA A 8 -2.56 -21.24 -1.10
N ASN A 9 -3.54 -22.04 -1.51
CA ASN A 9 -4.93 -21.97 -1.05
C ASN A 9 -5.29 -23.05 -0.02
N SER A 10 -4.28 -23.71 0.56
CA SER A 10 -4.51 -24.77 1.56
C SER A 10 -5.25 -24.27 2.79
N THR A 11 -6.01 -25.17 3.43
CA THR A 11 -6.79 -24.86 4.65
C THR A 11 -5.92 -24.26 5.76
N GLY A 12 -4.66 -24.72 5.90
CA GLY A 12 -3.73 -24.19 6.89
C GLY A 12 -3.41 -22.71 6.67
N LEU A 13 -3.16 -22.30 5.42
CA LEU A 13 -2.92 -20.90 5.08
C LEU A 13 -4.17 -20.04 5.26
N TRP A 14 -5.37 -20.57 4.96
CA TRP A 14 -6.62 -19.87 5.23
C TRP A 14 -6.86 -19.64 6.73
N ILE A 15 -6.63 -20.65 7.58
CA ILE A 15 -6.74 -20.47 9.03
C ILE A 15 -5.80 -19.37 9.51
N PHE A 16 -4.55 -19.41 9.05
CA PHE A 16 -3.56 -18.40 9.41
C PHE A 16 -3.96 -16.99 8.93
N ALA A 17 -4.40 -16.85 7.69
CA ALA A 17 -4.85 -15.57 7.12
C ALA A 17 -6.05 -15.00 7.88
N LEU A 18 -7.04 -15.84 8.23
CA LEU A 18 -8.21 -15.43 9.00
C LEU A 18 -7.85 -15.01 10.43
N LEU A 19 -6.92 -15.70 11.09
CA LEU A 19 -6.41 -15.27 12.40
C LEU A 19 -5.78 -13.89 12.34
N VAL A 20 -4.93 -13.66 11.32
CA VAL A 20 -4.29 -12.36 11.13
C VAL A 20 -5.31 -11.27 10.80
N ALA A 21 -6.28 -11.55 9.91
CA ALA A 21 -7.38 -10.62 9.62
C ALA A 21 -8.19 -10.28 10.88
N GLY A 22 -8.45 -11.27 11.73
CA GLY A 22 -9.10 -11.09 13.04
C GLY A 22 -8.31 -10.15 13.96
N ILE A 23 -6.99 -10.26 13.99
CA ILE A 23 -6.11 -9.36 14.76
C ILE A 23 -6.22 -7.93 14.22
N VAL A 24 -6.21 -7.73 12.91
CA VAL A 24 -6.34 -6.41 12.28
C VAL A 24 -7.69 -5.76 12.61
N VAL A 25 -8.78 -6.53 12.51
CA VAL A 25 -10.12 -6.04 12.87
C VAL A 25 -10.18 -5.69 14.37
N PHE A 26 -9.66 -6.54 15.24
CA PHE A 26 -9.58 -6.27 16.68
C PHE A 26 -8.79 -4.98 16.97
N GLN A 27 -7.66 -4.80 16.30
CA GLN A 27 -6.83 -3.60 16.41
C GLN A 27 -7.60 -2.35 15.96
N ALA A 28 -8.27 -2.40 14.81
CA ALA A 28 -9.06 -1.29 14.30
C ALA A 28 -10.18 -0.86 15.29
N ILE A 29 -10.92 -1.83 15.82
CA ILE A 29 -11.96 -1.58 16.83
C ILE A 29 -11.37 -0.96 18.10
N THR A 30 -10.22 -1.49 18.55
CA THR A 30 -9.54 -0.99 19.74
C THR A 30 -9.09 0.46 19.57
N PHE A 31 -8.51 0.81 18.42
CA PHE A 31 -8.09 2.19 18.13
C PHE A 31 -9.28 3.14 18.02
N ILE A 32 -10.38 2.75 17.37
CA ILE A 32 -11.59 3.57 17.31
C ILE A 32 -12.12 3.83 18.73
N ARG A 33 -12.21 2.80 19.57
CA ARG A 33 -12.65 2.93 20.97
C ARG A 33 -11.73 3.84 21.79
N LEU A 34 -10.41 3.66 21.64
CA LEU A 34 -9.42 4.46 22.34
C LEU A 34 -9.48 5.93 21.90
N ALA A 35 -9.54 6.20 20.60
CA ALA A 35 -9.69 7.54 20.06
C ALA A 35 -10.97 8.22 20.55
N THR A 36 -12.10 7.52 20.52
CA THR A 36 -13.38 8.03 21.04
C THR A 36 -13.33 8.32 22.54
N LYS A 37 -12.68 7.45 23.32
CA LYS A 37 -12.54 7.68 24.77
C LYS A 37 -11.64 8.89 25.09
N THR A 38 -10.57 9.08 24.30
CA THR A 38 -9.59 10.14 24.53
C THR A 38 -10.05 11.49 23.95
N SER A 39 -11.01 11.49 23.04
CA SER A 39 -11.51 12.72 22.38
C SER A 39 -11.99 13.80 23.38
N ALA A 40 -12.63 13.39 24.46
CA ALA A 40 -13.11 14.29 25.50
C ALA A 40 -11.94 15.02 26.21
N SER A 41 -10.77 14.39 26.36
CA SER A 41 -9.60 14.98 27.00
C SER A 41 -8.91 16.05 26.14
N VAL A 42 -9.17 16.08 24.85
CA VAL A 42 -8.71 17.12 23.92
C VAL A 42 -9.80 18.13 23.56
N GLY A 43 -10.92 18.12 24.27
CA GLY A 43 -11.99 19.11 24.14
C GLY A 43 -12.96 18.87 22.97
N MET A 44 -12.98 17.69 22.35
CA MET A 44 -13.94 17.37 21.28
C MET A 44 -15.31 17.04 21.86
N THR A 45 -16.33 17.56 21.22
CA THR A 45 -17.74 17.24 21.52
C THR A 45 -18.13 15.87 20.93
N PRO A 46 -19.15 15.19 21.48
CA PRO A 46 -19.64 13.92 20.92
C PRO A 46 -20.06 14.00 19.46
N ASP A 47 -20.62 15.14 19.04
CA ASP A 47 -21.05 15.36 17.65
C ASP A 47 -19.87 15.51 16.70
N GLU A 48 -18.81 16.20 17.12
CA GLU A 48 -17.55 16.27 16.34
C GLU A 48 -16.90 14.90 16.18
N VAL A 49 -16.90 14.08 17.23
CA VAL A 49 -16.38 12.69 17.16
C VAL A 49 -17.19 11.85 16.18
N ARG A 50 -18.53 11.94 16.24
CA ARG A 50 -19.41 11.22 15.30
C ARG A 50 -19.21 11.69 13.87
N ALA A 51 -19.10 12.99 13.65
CA ALA A 51 -18.80 13.56 12.34
C ALA A 51 -17.43 13.10 11.80
N ALA A 52 -16.40 13.07 12.63
CA ALA A 52 -15.07 12.60 12.27
C ALA A 52 -15.07 11.12 11.87
N ILE A 53 -15.72 10.25 12.66
CA ILE A 53 -15.84 8.82 12.34
C ILE A 53 -16.60 8.61 11.02
N ARG A 54 -17.72 9.31 10.82
CA ARG A 54 -18.52 9.22 9.59
C ARG A 54 -17.72 9.68 8.38
N THR A 55 -17.06 10.81 8.48
CA THR A 55 -16.24 11.37 7.41
C THR A 55 -15.07 10.43 7.08
N GLY A 56 -14.37 9.92 8.09
CA GLY A 56 -13.28 8.95 7.91
C GLY A 56 -13.76 7.67 7.23
N ALA A 57 -14.91 7.13 7.62
CA ALA A 57 -15.49 5.94 6.99
C ALA A 57 -15.84 6.18 5.51
N ILE A 58 -16.46 7.31 5.18
CA ILE A 58 -16.81 7.65 3.79
C ILE A 58 -15.54 7.88 2.95
N SER A 59 -14.59 8.64 3.47
CA SER A 59 -13.33 8.96 2.75
C SER A 59 -12.44 7.74 2.52
N SER A 60 -12.56 6.70 3.36
CA SER A 60 -11.79 5.46 3.19
C SER A 60 -12.33 4.53 2.10
N LEU A 61 -13.58 4.69 1.67
CA LEU A 61 -14.20 3.79 0.67
C LEU A 61 -13.47 3.80 -0.67
N GLY A 62 -13.14 4.99 -1.20
CA GLY A 62 -12.44 5.12 -2.48
C GLY A 62 -11.08 4.40 -2.50
N PRO A 63 -10.15 4.74 -1.61
CA PRO A 63 -8.86 4.04 -1.49
C PRO A 63 -9.01 2.53 -1.22
N SER A 64 -9.97 2.12 -0.38
CA SER A 64 -10.20 0.69 -0.08
C SER A 64 -10.65 -0.10 -1.31
N LEU A 65 -11.57 0.44 -2.11
CA LEU A 65 -12.00 -0.20 -3.35
C LEU A 65 -10.87 -0.30 -4.37
N ALA A 66 -10.02 0.73 -4.48
CA ALA A 66 -8.83 0.68 -5.32
C ALA A 66 -7.89 -0.47 -4.92
N ILE A 67 -7.67 -0.65 -3.62
CA ILE A 67 -6.85 -1.76 -3.10
C ILE A 67 -7.48 -3.12 -3.42
N VAL A 68 -8.82 -3.26 -3.37
CA VAL A 68 -9.51 -4.52 -3.69
C VAL A 68 -9.18 -5.00 -5.12
N PHE A 69 -9.18 -4.11 -6.12
CA PHE A 69 -8.79 -4.48 -7.49
C PHE A 69 -7.38 -5.03 -7.56
N VAL A 70 -6.44 -4.41 -6.84
CA VAL A 70 -5.06 -4.86 -6.81
C VAL A 70 -4.90 -6.18 -6.05
N VAL A 71 -5.67 -6.38 -4.97
CA VAL A 71 -5.71 -7.66 -4.25
C VAL A 71 -6.15 -8.78 -5.17
N ILE A 72 -7.22 -8.60 -5.92
CA ILE A 72 -7.73 -9.61 -6.86
C ILE A 72 -6.64 -9.99 -7.88
N SER A 73 -5.95 -9.02 -8.45
CA SER A 73 -4.82 -9.29 -9.35
C SER A 73 -3.67 -10.03 -8.65
N PHE A 74 -3.36 -9.70 -7.41
CA PHE A 74 -2.29 -10.33 -6.67
C PHE A 74 -2.64 -11.76 -6.22
N MET A 75 -3.93 -12.05 -5.99
CA MET A 75 -4.45 -13.39 -5.68
C MET A 75 -4.12 -14.41 -6.76
N THR A 76 -4.14 -13.99 -8.03
CA THR A 76 -3.79 -14.88 -9.16
C THR A 76 -2.31 -15.26 -9.20
N LEU A 77 -1.45 -14.52 -8.53
CA LEU A 77 0.00 -14.70 -8.51
C LEU A 77 0.50 -15.50 -7.30
N ILE A 78 -0.06 -15.25 -6.11
CA ILE A 78 0.44 -15.78 -4.82
C ILE A 78 -0.62 -16.61 -4.09
N GLY A 79 -1.87 -16.64 -4.57
CA GLY A 79 -3.00 -17.27 -3.89
C GLY A 79 -3.74 -16.34 -2.95
N ASP A 80 -4.96 -16.74 -2.59
CA ASP A 80 -5.92 -15.89 -1.91
C ASP A 80 -5.53 -15.56 -0.45
N PRO A 81 -5.18 -16.57 0.41
CA PRO A 81 -4.94 -16.32 1.83
C PRO A 81 -3.76 -15.38 2.07
N ILE A 82 -2.66 -15.61 1.36
CA ILE A 82 -1.44 -14.78 1.50
C ILE A 82 -1.69 -13.38 0.99
N SER A 83 -2.37 -13.22 -0.16
CA SER A 83 -2.71 -11.91 -0.72
C SER A 83 -3.60 -11.10 0.23
N LEU A 84 -4.65 -11.70 0.77
CA LEU A 84 -5.54 -11.08 1.76
C LEU A 84 -4.78 -10.65 3.01
N MET A 85 -3.97 -11.53 3.56
CA MET A 85 -3.20 -11.26 4.77
C MET A 85 -2.19 -10.14 4.54
N ARG A 86 -1.38 -10.23 3.49
CA ARG A 86 -0.27 -9.30 3.25
C ARG A 86 -0.75 -7.91 2.87
N ILE A 87 -1.66 -7.81 1.93
CA ILE A 87 -2.20 -6.51 1.51
C ILE A 87 -3.11 -5.92 2.59
N GLY A 88 -3.84 -6.75 3.33
CA GLY A 88 -4.66 -6.32 4.46
C GLY A 88 -3.84 -5.72 5.62
N ILE A 89 -2.60 -6.17 5.85
CA ILE A 89 -1.72 -5.64 6.89
C ILE A 89 -0.91 -4.44 6.40
N ILE A 90 -0.23 -4.59 5.26
CA ILE A 90 0.73 -3.60 4.75
C ILE A 90 0.01 -2.50 3.96
N GLY A 91 -1.09 -2.85 3.25
CA GLY A 91 -1.86 -1.90 2.46
C GLY A 91 -1.15 -1.41 1.19
N SER A 92 -0.05 -2.04 0.78
CA SER A 92 0.73 -1.64 -0.39
C SER A 92 1.03 -2.82 -1.29
N ALA A 93 0.19 -3.03 -2.29
CA ALA A 93 0.40 -4.08 -3.27
C ALA A 93 1.70 -3.92 -4.07
N ALA A 94 2.12 -2.69 -4.36
CA ALA A 94 3.38 -2.44 -5.07
C ALA A 94 4.59 -2.99 -4.30
N ILE A 95 4.67 -2.77 -2.99
CA ILE A 95 5.77 -3.28 -2.15
C ILE A 95 5.69 -4.80 -2.05
N GLU A 96 4.49 -5.36 -1.89
CA GLU A 96 4.28 -6.80 -1.81
C GLU A 96 4.67 -7.49 -3.13
N THR A 97 4.28 -6.93 -4.27
CA THR A 97 4.67 -7.46 -5.58
C THR A 97 6.18 -7.44 -5.78
N VAL A 98 6.86 -6.35 -5.40
CA VAL A 98 8.32 -6.27 -5.46
C VAL A 98 8.97 -7.33 -4.55
N GLY A 99 8.48 -7.49 -3.32
CA GLY A 99 8.96 -8.50 -2.40
C GLY A 99 8.77 -9.93 -2.92
N ALA A 100 7.59 -10.21 -3.46
CA ALA A 100 7.27 -11.51 -4.05
C ALA A 100 8.14 -11.80 -5.29
N SER A 101 8.33 -10.82 -6.18
CA SER A 101 9.20 -10.97 -7.37
C SER A 101 10.65 -11.25 -6.96
N LEU A 102 11.20 -10.47 -6.05
CA LEU A 102 12.57 -10.68 -5.58
C LEU A 102 12.76 -12.05 -4.95
N GLY A 103 11.79 -12.53 -4.17
CA GLY A 103 11.85 -13.85 -3.55
C GLY A 103 11.74 -14.98 -4.55
N SER A 104 10.87 -14.88 -5.54
CA SER A 104 10.71 -15.88 -6.60
C SER A 104 11.91 -15.89 -7.56
N GLU A 105 12.42 -14.73 -7.96
CA GLU A 105 13.59 -14.59 -8.81
C GLU A 105 14.85 -15.19 -8.15
N ALA A 106 15.01 -15.02 -6.83
CA ALA A 106 16.09 -15.64 -6.07
C ALA A 106 16.02 -17.18 -6.06
N ALA A 107 14.85 -17.76 -6.31
CA ALA A 107 14.66 -19.20 -6.51
C ALA A 107 14.73 -19.63 -7.99
N GLY A 108 15.10 -18.72 -8.89
CA GLY A 108 15.22 -19.00 -10.31
C GLY A 108 13.92 -19.04 -11.10
N ALA A 109 12.81 -18.50 -10.53
CA ALA A 109 11.51 -18.47 -11.19
C ALA A 109 10.92 -17.07 -11.16
N GLY A 110 10.31 -16.62 -12.26
CA GLY A 110 9.53 -15.38 -12.29
C GLY A 110 8.22 -15.53 -11.51
N LEU A 111 7.76 -14.45 -10.88
CA LEU A 111 6.47 -14.43 -10.22
C LEU A 111 5.34 -14.69 -11.24
N GLY A 112 4.55 -15.72 -11.02
CA GLY A 112 3.46 -16.12 -11.92
C GLY A 112 3.90 -16.77 -13.23
N SER A 113 5.19 -17.11 -13.40
CA SER A 113 5.69 -17.82 -14.57
C SER A 113 5.31 -19.32 -14.56
N GLU A 114 5.43 -19.99 -15.71
CA GLU A 114 5.12 -21.43 -15.82
C GLU A 114 6.03 -22.29 -14.91
N ASN A 115 7.26 -21.86 -14.70
CA ASN A 115 8.25 -22.51 -13.81
C ASN A 115 8.15 -22.02 -12.35
N PHE A 116 7.07 -21.40 -11.96
CA PHE A 116 6.85 -21.00 -10.56
C PHE A 116 6.64 -22.23 -9.68
N THR A 117 7.63 -22.55 -8.86
CA THR A 117 7.68 -23.74 -8.00
C THR A 117 7.22 -23.45 -6.58
N GLY A 118 6.94 -24.51 -5.79
CA GLY A 118 6.66 -24.35 -4.35
C GLY A 118 7.83 -23.72 -3.58
N GLN A 119 9.06 -23.90 -4.01
CA GLN A 119 10.23 -23.23 -3.43
C GLN A 119 10.23 -21.73 -3.76
N ALA A 120 9.89 -21.35 -4.99
CA ALA A 120 9.77 -19.96 -5.40
C ALA A 120 8.64 -19.27 -4.64
N PHE A 121 7.49 -19.93 -4.47
CA PHE A 121 6.39 -19.47 -3.63
C PHE A 121 6.83 -19.24 -2.18
N THR A 122 7.48 -20.22 -1.58
CA THR A 122 7.96 -20.14 -0.19
C THR A 122 8.94 -18.98 -0.01
N ASN A 123 9.90 -18.83 -0.93
CA ASN A 123 10.84 -17.71 -0.91
C ASN A 123 10.15 -16.37 -1.08
N ALA A 124 9.17 -16.26 -1.99
CA ALA A 124 8.38 -15.05 -2.18
C ALA A 124 7.68 -14.65 -0.87
N VAL A 125 7.01 -15.60 -0.20
CA VAL A 125 6.32 -15.35 1.08
C VAL A 125 7.31 -14.94 2.18
N TRP A 126 8.46 -15.60 2.28
CA TRP A 126 9.49 -15.23 3.25
C TRP A 126 10.06 -13.83 3.00
N VAL A 127 10.37 -13.48 1.77
CA VAL A 127 10.90 -12.14 1.43
C VAL A 127 9.86 -11.06 1.73
N MET A 128 8.59 -11.28 1.40
CA MET A 128 7.51 -10.37 1.78
C MET A 128 7.41 -10.19 3.30
N CYS A 129 7.50 -11.27 4.07
CA CYS A 129 7.42 -11.22 5.52
C CYS A 129 8.63 -10.53 6.17
N LEU A 130 9.84 -10.90 5.76
CA LEU A 130 11.08 -10.40 6.34
C LEU A 130 11.42 -8.98 5.87
N GLY A 131 11.07 -8.62 4.63
CA GLY A 131 11.32 -7.29 4.07
C GLY A 131 10.69 -6.16 4.88
N GLY A 132 9.56 -6.42 5.55
CA GLY A 132 8.92 -5.45 6.44
C GLY A 132 9.58 -5.28 7.82
N ILE A 133 10.40 -6.25 8.27
CA ILE A 133 10.97 -6.20 9.63
C ILE A 133 12.00 -5.07 9.76
N GLY A 134 12.81 -4.85 8.72
CA GLY A 134 13.89 -3.86 8.78
C GLY A 134 13.40 -2.45 9.08
N TRP A 135 12.36 -1.97 8.42
CA TRP A 135 11.82 -0.65 8.67
C TRP A 135 11.09 -0.57 10.03
N MET A 136 10.43 -1.64 10.47
CA MET A 136 9.80 -1.67 11.80
C MET A 136 10.84 -1.60 12.91
N LEU A 137 11.94 -2.32 12.81
CA LEU A 137 13.08 -2.23 13.72
C LEU A 137 13.68 -0.82 13.72
N PHE A 138 13.88 -0.24 12.53
CA PHE A 138 14.36 1.13 12.41
C PHE A 138 13.43 2.12 13.13
N VAL A 139 12.13 2.05 12.87
CA VAL A 139 11.14 2.92 13.53
C VAL A 139 11.16 2.70 15.05
N ALA A 140 11.15 1.46 15.52
CA ALA A 140 11.15 1.16 16.95
C ALA A 140 12.39 1.73 17.66
N LEU A 141 13.57 1.63 17.05
CA LEU A 141 14.82 2.10 17.65
C LEU A 141 15.00 3.62 17.54
N PHE A 142 14.61 4.22 16.41
CA PHE A 142 14.97 5.61 16.10
C PHE A 142 13.84 6.63 16.28
N THR A 143 12.57 6.22 16.52
CA THR A 143 11.45 7.15 16.66
C THR A 143 11.68 8.22 17.73
N LYS A 144 12.22 7.85 18.88
CA LYS A 144 12.54 8.82 19.95
C LYS A 144 13.59 9.84 19.51
N SER A 145 14.61 9.40 18.77
CA SER A 145 15.68 10.26 18.26
C SER A 145 15.18 11.17 17.14
N LEU A 146 14.37 10.63 16.23
CA LEU A 146 13.73 11.37 15.14
C LEU A 146 12.82 12.47 15.68
N GLY A 147 12.00 12.18 16.71
CA GLY A 147 11.18 13.17 17.38
C GLY A 147 12.00 14.31 17.98
N LYS A 148 13.12 14.01 18.67
CA LYS A 148 14.02 15.04 19.20
C LYS A 148 14.66 15.89 18.09
N ILE A 149 15.06 15.29 16.97
CA ILE A 149 15.62 15.99 15.81
C ILE A 149 14.56 16.90 15.20
N GLN A 150 13.34 16.41 15.02
CA GLN A 150 12.24 17.19 14.47
C GLN A 150 11.88 18.38 15.36
N HIS A 151 11.80 18.19 16.69
CA HIS A 151 11.57 19.29 17.63
C HIS A 151 12.70 20.32 17.62
N LYS A 152 13.97 19.89 17.58
CA LYS A 152 15.12 20.80 17.47
C LYS A 152 15.14 21.55 16.14
N ALA A 153 14.79 20.89 15.04
CA ALA A 153 14.71 21.52 13.72
C ALA A 153 13.55 22.52 13.64
N ALA A 154 12.40 22.21 14.24
CA ALA A 154 11.25 23.10 14.32
C ALA A 154 11.54 24.33 15.19
N ALA A 155 12.22 24.16 16.32
CA ALA A 155 12.59 25.26 17.21
C ALA A 155 13.62 26.24 16.58
N LYS A 156 14.40 25.78 15.60
CA LYS A 156 15.45 26.55 14.92
C LYS A 156 15.01 27.06 13.54
N ASN A 157 13.77 27.41 13.35
CA ASN A 157 13.03 27.97 12.19
C ASN A 157 13.74 27.95 10.78
N LYS A 158 15.04 27.75 10.69
CA LYS A 158 15.85 27.68 9.47
C LYS A 158 15.88 26.30 8.80
N ASN A 159 15.59 25.21 9.52
CA ASN A 159 15.81 23.85 9.03
C ASN A 159 14.54 23.07 8.65
N VAL A 160 13.34 23.62 8.89
CA VAL A 160 12.07 22.94 8.56
C VAL A 160 11.91 22.78 7.04
N ASN A 161 12.28 23.80 6.27
CA ASN A 161 12.21 23.74 4.82
C ASN A 161 13.24 22.75 4.22
N ALA A 162 14.44 22.69 4.80
CA ALA A 162 15.45 21.72 4.39
C ALA A 162 14.98 20.27 4.69
N LEU A 163 14.40 20.03 5.87
CA LEU A 163 13.88 18.72 6.23
C LEU A 163 12.72 18.28 5.29
N LYS A 164 11.81 19.20 4.97
CA LYS A 164 10.74 18.98 3.99
C LYS A 164 11.32 18.68 2.61
N ALA A 165 12.30 19.45 2.14
CA ALA A 165 12.95 19.25 0.85
C ALA A 165 13.63 17.87 0.77
N VAL A 166 14.37 17.45 1.80
CA VAL A 166 15.01 16.13 1.87
C VAL A 166 13.96 15.00 1.85
N SER A 167 12.90 15.13 2.65
CA SER A 167 11.82 14.14 2.66
C SER A 167 11.13 14.02 1.30
N THR A 168 10.81 15.15 0.67
CA THR A 168 10.21 15.18 -0.67
C THR A 168 11.15 14.60 -1.73
N ALA A 169 12.43 14.96 -1.70
CA ALA A 169 13.43 14.42 -2.63
C ALA A 169 13.60 12.91 -2.46
N ALA A 170 13.62 12.40 -1.23
CA ALA A 170 13.68 10.96 -0.96
C ALA A 170 12.46 10.21 -1.50
N MET A 171 11.25 10.78 -1.32
CA MET A 171 10.02 10.22 -1.89
C MET A 171 10.05 10.23 -3.42
N ILE A 172 10.41 11.35 -4.04
CA ILE A 172 10.55 11.44 -5.50
C ILE A 172 11.56 10.41 -6.01
N GLY A 173 12.73 10.29 -5.37
CA GLY A 173 13.74 9.31 -5.73
C GLY A 173 13.25 7.87 -5.65
N ALA A 174 12.56 7.50 -4.57
CA ALA A 174 12.00 6.17 -4.40
C ALA A 174 10.93 5.83 -5.46
N PHE A 175 9.99 6.75 -5.71
CA PHE A 175 8.96 6.53 -6.72
C PHE A 175 9.50 6.56 -8.15
N SER A 176 10.52 7.41 -8.43
CA SER A 176 11.20 7.40 -9.74
C SER A 176 11.94 6.10 -9.98
N TYR A 177 12.58 5.52 -8.96
CA TYR A 177 13.22 4.21 -9.07
C TYR A 177 12.19 3.10 -9.36
N LEU A 178 11.08 3.07 -8.61
CA LEU A 178 10.02 2.08 -8.82
C LEU A 178 9.39 2.22 -10.22
N GLY A 179 9.07 3.45 -10.64
CA GLY A 179 8.52 3.73 -11.96
C GLY A 179 9.51 3.38 -13.07
N GLY A 180 10.79 3.74 -12.92
CA GLY A 180 11.83 3.40 -13.89
C GLY A 180 12.01 1.89 -14.05
N ARG A 181 11.93 1.14 -12.95
CA ARG A 181 11.96 -0.33 -12.98
C ARG A 181 10.81 -0.92 -13.80
N GLU A 182 9.61 -0.39 -13.67
CA GLU A 182 8.46 -0.82 -14.46
C GLU A 182 8.64 -0.47 -15.96
N MET A 183 9.15 0.72 -16.27
CA MET A 183 9.39 1.13 -17.66
C MET A 183 10.40 0.25 -18.40
N VAL A 184 11.39 -0.29 -17.70
CA VAL A 184 12.41 -1.17 -18.31
C VAL A 184 11.85 -2.56 -18.64
N LYS A 185 10.72 -2.98 -18.06
CA LYS A 185 10.12 -4.29 -18.32
C LYS A 185 9.58 -4.43 -19.74
N GLY A 186 9.00 -3.35 -20.30
CA GLY A 186 8.45 -3.39 -21.65
C GLY A 186 7.78 -2.10 -22.08
N PHE A 187 7.34 -2.09 -23.34
CA PHE A 187 6.68 -0.92 -23.94
C PHE A 187 5.26 -0.74 -23.37
N SER A 188 4.52 -1.83 -23.15
CA SER A 188 3.17 -1.81 -22.61
C SER A 188 3.14 -1.23 -21.19
N GLU A 189 4.07 -1.67 -20.33
CA GLU A 189 4.21 -1.20 -18.94
C GLU A 189 4.56 0.30 -18.91
N SER A 190 5.43 0.72 -19.85
CA SER A 190 5.79 2.14 -19.99
C SER A 190 4.60 3.00 -20.35
N ILE A 191 3.74 2.56 -21.28
CA ILE A 191 2.54 3.32 -21.68
C ILE A 191 1.54 3.41 -20.53
N VAL A 192 1.31 2.29 -19.81
CA VAL A 192 0.42 2.29 -18.63
C VAL A 192 0.90 3.25 -17.57
N LEU A 193 2.22 3.26 -17.29
CA LEU A 193 2.81 4.18 -16.32
C LEU A 193 2.64 5.64 -16.74
N VAL A 194 2.93 5.96 -18.01
CA VAL A 194 2.79 7.32 -18.56
C VAL A 194 1.33 7.76 -18.52
N ALA A 195 0.39 6.89 -18.89
CA ALA A 195 -1.04 7.17 -18.81
C ALA A 195 -1.47 7.50 -17.36
N ALA A 196 -1.06 6.70 -16.39
CA ALA A 196 -1.34 6.94 -14.98
C ALA A 196 -0.73 8.26 -14.49
N PHE A 197 0.50 8.57 -14.92
CA PHE A 197 1.21 9.80 -14.58
C PHE A 197 0.55 11.06 -15.16
N ILE A 198 -0.11 10.95 -16.32
CA ILE A 198 -0.86 12.06 -16.94
C ILE A 198 -2.26 12.19 -16.30
N VAL A 199 -2.95 11.08 -16.09
CA VAL A 199 -4.33 11.08 -15.59
C VAL A 199 -4.44 11.61 -14.17
N MET A 200 -3.49 11.26 -13.29
CA MET A 200 -3.53 11.70 -11.89
C MET A 200 -3.54 13.23 -11.73
N PRO A 201 -2.62 14.00 -12.33
CA PRO A 201 -2.67 15.47 -12.29
C PRO A 201 -3.95 16.05 -12.91
N ILE A 202 -4.47 15.46 -13.97
CA ILE A 202 -5.73 15.90 -14.59
C ILE A 202 -6.89 15.75 -13.61
N ILE A 203 -7.03 14.59 -12.97
CA ILE A 203 -8.05 14.37 -11.95
C ILE A 203 -7.90 15.35 -10.79
N MET A 204 -6.69 15.57 -10.31
CA MET A 204 -6.42 16.52 -9.22
C MET A 204 -6.75 17.97 -9.64
N TRP A 205 -6.39 18.36 -10.86
CA TRP A 205 -6.71 19.70 -11.38
C TRP A 205 -8.23 19.92 -11.49
N ILE A 206 -8.96 18.94 -12.05
CA ILE A 206 -10.43 19.00 -12.15
C ILE A 206 -11.05 19.06 -10.75
N SER A 207 -10.59 18.23 -9.82
CA SER A 207 -11.05 18.23 -8.45
C SER A 207 -10.88 19.57 -7.74
N HIS A 208 -9.73 20.21 -7.93
CA HIS A 208 -9.47 21.54 -7.38
C HIS A 208 -10.33 22.62 -8.04
N LYS A 209 -10.47 22.59 -9.38
CA LYS A 209 -11.24 23.59 -10.12
C LYS A 209 -12.74 23.54 -9.80
N LEU A 210 -13.28 22.34 -9.64
CA LEU A 210 -14.71 22.14 -9.36
C LEU A 210 -15.04 22.04 -7.87
N ASN A 211 -14.03 22.10 -6.97
CA ASN A 211 -14.15 21.86 -5.53
C ASN A 211 -14.83 20.50 -5.19
N TRP A 212 -14.60 19.49 -6.02
CA TRP A 212 -15.13 18.16 -5.82
C TRP A 212 -14.23 17.32 -4.90
N ALA A 213 -14.46 17.37 -3.60
CA ALA A 213 -13.71 16.57 -2.61
C ALA A 213 -13.79 15.06 -2.92
N TRP A 214 -14.96 14.57 -3.37
CA TRP A 214 -15.16 13.20 -3.79
C TRP A 214 -14.16 12.76 -4.87
N LEU A 215 -13.94 13.54 -5.90
CA LEU A 215 -13.03 13.20 -7.01
C LEU A 215 -11.58 13.08 -6.53
N ARG A 216 -11.18 13.88 -5.54
CA ARG A 216 -9.86 13.78 -4.90
C ARG A 216 -9.70 12.50 -4.11
N GLU A 217 -10.72 12.10 -3.38
CA GLU A 217 -10.72 10.88 -2.57
C GLU A 217 -10.67 9.61 -3.42
N TRP A 218 -11.35 9.63 -4.59
CA TRP A 218 -11.41 8.53 -5.53
C TRP A 218 -10.30 8.54 -6.59
N SER A 219 -9.42 9.53 -6.59
CA SER A 219 -8.40 9.73 -7.62
C SER A 219 -7.51 8.50 -7.84
N LEU A 220 -7.08 7.84 -6.76
CA LEU A 220 -6.27 6.62 -6.84
C LEU A 220 -7.04 5.49 -7.54
N GLY A 221 -8.30 5.25 -7.15
CA GLY A 221 -9.14 4.23 -7.76
C GLY A 221 -9.37 4.46 -9.25
N LEU A 222 -9.64 5.71 -9.62
CA LEU A 222 -9.85 6.09 -11.02
C LEU A 222 -8.58 5.90 -11.87
N VAL A 223 -7.42 6.27 -11.34
CA VAL A 223 -6.13 6.05 -12.03
C VAL A 223 -5.84 4.56 -12.21
N ILE A 224 -6.13 3.73 -11.22
CA ILE A 224 -5.96 2.27 -11.33
C ILE A 224 -6.89 1.70 -12.41
N ILE A 225 -8.17 2.10 -12.43
CA ILE A 225 -9.13 1.63 -13.46
C ILE A 225 -8.66 2.05 -14.85
N VAL A 226 -8.21 3.30 -15.03
CA VAL A 226 -7.66 3.76 -16.30
C VAL A 226 -6.40 2.97 -16.68
N GLY A 227 -5.50 2.73 -15.72
CA GLY A 227 -4.30 1.92 -15.95
C GLY A 227 -4.61 0.50 -16.42
N ILE A 228 -5.58 -0.16 -15.79
CA ILE A 228 -6.06 -1.49 -16.20
C ILE A 228 -6.67 -1.46 -17.59
N ALA A 229 -7.52 -0.47 -17.89
CA ALA A 229 -8.13 -0.32 -19.20
C ALA A 229 -7.06 -0.10 -20.30
N VAL A 230 -6.11 0.80 -20.08
CA VAL A 230 -5.00 1.05 -21.01
C VAL A 230 -4.16 -0.21 -21.20
N GLY A 231 -3.81 -0.92 -20.11
CA GLY A 231 -3.09 -2.18 -20.18
C GLY A 231 -3.82 -3.24 -21.01
N TYR A 232 -5.12 -3.38 -20.83
CA TYR A 232 -5.96 -4.32 -21.59
C TYR A 232 -6.00 -4.03 -23.09
N PHE A 233 -6.03 -2.75 -23.49
CA PHE A 233 -6.07 -2.38 -24.92
C PHE A 233 -4.71 -2.45 -25.61
N ILE A 234 -3.61 -2.50 -24.86
CA ILE A 234 -2.25 -2.50 -25.42
C ILE A 234 -1.62 -3.91 -25.36
N SER A 235 -2.11 -4.77 -24.47
CA SER A 235 -1.72 -6.18 -24.38
C SER A 235 -2.32 -6.99 -25.54
#